data_a369d65c74af917cf42ce69c4b050ba7
#
_entry.id   a369d65c74af917cf42ce69c4b050ba7
#
_cell.length_a   1.000
_cell.length_b   1.000
_cell.length_c   1.000
_cell.angle_alpha   90.00
_cell.angle_beta   90.00
_cell.angle_gamma   90.00
#
_symmetry.space_group_name_H-M   'P 1'
#
loop_
_entity.id
_entity.type
_entity.pdbx_description
1 polymer ?
#
loop_
_entity_poly.entity_id
_entity_poly.type
_entity_poly.pdbx_seq_one_letter_code
_entity_poly.pdbx_strand_id
1 'polypeptide(L)'
;MNNLAEIINNLHVREEDLLKRSRWYGPNFFTFLATAEETNGAFAVLKCKLRRGFEPPKHVHSKEEESYVILDGEIIYELEDKSIHAKAGDYVHLPRNISHKFRLISETVTFILIITPGGFEQLFWEFSRPAEYMDLPPVPTAKPPKEFFEAMERLNEKLGVTMFPEL
;
A
#
# COMPACT_ATOMS: atom_id res chain seq x y z
N MET A 1 -13.19 23.68 5.79
CA MET A 1 -13.69 23.67 4.40
C MET A 1 -12.51 24.05 3.51
N ASN A 2 -12.02 23.12 2.71
CA ASN A 2 -10.93 23.42 1.78
C ASN A 2 -11.42 24.44 0.76
N ASN A 3 -10.59 25.43 0.46
CA ASN A 3 -10.89 26.46 -0.54
C ASN A 3 -11.05 25.77 -1.91
N LEU A 4 -12.01 26.19 -2.72
CA LEU A 4 -12.24 25.67 -4.07
C LEU A 4 -10.96 25.63 -4.94
N ALA A 5 -10.07 26.61 -4.75
CA ALA A 5 -8.76 26.66 -5.41
C ALA A 5 -7.83 25.52 -4.98
N GLU A 6 -7.83 25.11 -3.70
CA GLU A 6 -7.07 23.93 -3.22
C GLU A 6 -7.64 22.62 -3.81
N ILE A 7 -8.98 22.51 -3.83
CA ILE A 7 -9.63 21.34 -4.43
C ILE A 7 -9.24 21.23 -5.91
N ILE A 8 -9.32 22.32 -6.67
CA ILE A 8 -8.98 22.34 -8.10
C ILE A 8 -7.50 21.98 -8.33
N ASN A 9 -6.59 22.46 -7.50
CA ASN A 9 -5.16 22.16 -7.62
C ASN A 9 -4.84 20.67 -7.37
N ASN A 10 -5.66 19.95 -6.62
CA ASN A 10 -5.48 18.52 -6.30
C ASN A 10 -6.20 17.57 -7.27
N LEU A 11 -6.91 18.09 -8.28
CA LEU A 11 -7.60 17.25 -9.27
C LEU A 11 -6.67 16.57 -10.28
N HIS A 12 -5.41 16.96 -10.36
CA HIS A 12 -4.46 16.47 -11.33
C HIS A 12 -3.06 16.40 -10.74
N VAL A 13 -2.53 15.18 -10.66
CA VAL A 13 -1.11 14.94 -10.31
C VAL A 13 -0.33 14.81 -11.61
N ARG A 14 0.58 15.74 -11.85
CA ARG A 14 1.42 15.74 -13.07
C ARG A 14 2.59 14.77 -12.89
N GLU A 15 3.08 14.24 -14.00
CA GLU A 15 4.23 13.32 -14.00
C GLU A 15 5.45 13.92 -13.29
N GLU A 16 5.72 15.20 -13.49
CA GLU A 16 6.85 15.93 -12.86
C GLU A 16 6.73 16.03 -11.32
N ASP A 17 5.53 15.86 -10.76
CA ASP A 17 5.29 15.92 -9.32
C ASP A 17 5.28 14.53 -8.66
N LEU A 18 5.27 13.44 -9.44
CA LEU A 18 5.16 12.08 -8.90
C LEU A 18 6.30 11.73 -7.93
N LEU A 19 7.54 12.17 -8.19
CA LEU A 19 8.66 11.89 -7.30
C LEU A 19 8.44 12.50 -5.90
N LYS A 20 7.88 13.71 -5.81
CA LYS A 20 7.56 14.36 -4.53
C LYS A 20 6.51 13.61 -3.73
N ARG A 21 5.67 12.83 -4.43
CA ARG A 21 4.62 11.99 -3.87
C ARG A 21 5.05 10.53 -3.69
N SER A 22 6.33 10.24 -3.93
CA SER A 22 6.87 8.88 -3.89
C SER A 22 7.72 8.65 -2.66
N ARG A 23 7.63 7.44 -2.12
CA ARG A 23 8.30 7.04 -0.89
C ARG A 23 8.84 5.61 -0.99
N TRP A 24 9.89 5.35 -0.27
CA TRP A 24 10.45 4.02 -0.07
C TRP A 24 10.01 3.43 1.27
N TYR A 25 9.11 2.47 1.20
CA TYR A 25 8.60 1.71 2.34
C TYR A 25 9.38 0.40 2.45
N GLY A 26 10.39 0.37 3.32
CA GLY A 26 11.36 -0.72 3.34
C GLY A 26 12.00 -0.90 1.96
N PRO A 27 11.98 -2.12 1.37
CA PRO A 27 12.52 -2.39 0.04
C PRO A 27 11.53 -2.10 -1.11
N ASN A 28 10.36 -1.55 -0.81
CA ASN A 28 9.29 -1.32 -1.75
C ASN A 28 9.16 0.16 -2.11
N PHE A 29 8.51 0.45 -3.24
CA PHE A 29 8.33 1.80 -3.77
C PHE A 29 6.85 2.11 -3.93
N PHE A 30 6.39 3.21 -3.33
CA PHE A 30 5.01 3.66 -3.32
C PHE A 30 4.91 5.11 -3.81
N THR A 31 3.99 5.35 -4.75
CA THR A 31 3.61 6.69 -5.20
C THR A 31 2.16 6.97 -4.79
N PHE A 32 1.93 8.01 -4.00
CA PHE A 32 0.62 8.41 -3.52
C PHE A 32 -0.08 9.26 -4.59
N LEU A 33 -1.00 8.65 -5.34
CA LEU A 33 -1.74 9.31 -6.42
C LEU A 33 -2.89 10.14 -5.86
N ALA A 34 -3.59 9.62 -4.85
CA ALA A 34 -4.58 10.34 -4.06
C ALA A 34 -4.52 9.86 -2.61
N THR A 35 -4.69 10.78 -1.65
CA THR A 35 -4.71 10.48 -0.22
C THR A 35 -6.09 10.71 0.38
N ALA A 36 -6.35 10.15 1.56
CA ALA A 36 -7.58 10.41 2.31
C ALA A 36 -7.78 11.90 2.60
N GLU A 37 -6.71 12.64 2.86
CA GLU A 37 -6.78 14.09 3.08
C GLU A 37 -7.32 14.82 1.84
N GLU A 38 -6.83 14.47 0.64
CA GLU A 38 -7.24 15.07 -0.63
C GLU A 38 -8.67 14.67 -1.06
N THR A 39 -9.11 13.48 -0.65
CA THR A 39 -10.44 12.92 -1.00
C THR A 39 -11.48 13.09 0.11
N ASN A 40 -11.16 13.82 1.18
CA ASN A 40 -12.01 13.94 2.36
C ASN A 40 -12.42 12.58 2.95
N GLY A 41 -11.48 11.63 2.98
CA GLY A 41 -11.67 10.29 3.54
C GLY A 41 -12.36 9.29 2.61
N ALA A 42 -12.77 9.69 1.41
CA ALA A 42 -13.55 8.81 0.54
C ALA A 42 -12.73 7.61 0.04
N PHE A 43 -11.48 7.84 -0.35
CA PHE A 43 -10.56 6.79 -0.82
C PHE A 43 -9.11 7.28 -0.78
N ALA A 44 -8.19 6.33 -0.91
CA ALA A 44 -6.80 6.61 -1.29
C ALA A 44 -6.41 5.76 -2.49
N VAL A 45 -5.47 6.25 -3.31
CA VAL A 45 -4.95 5.54 -4.49
C VAL A 45 -3.43 5.62 -4.49
N LEU A 46 -2.79 4.46 -4.56
CA LEU A 46 -1.34 4.35 -4.63
C LEU A 46 -0.92 3.52 -5.85
N LYS A 47 0.17 3.90 -6.48
CA LYS A 47 0.90 3.01 -7.38
C LYS A 47 2.03 2.39 -6.58
N CYS A 48 2.02 1.06 -6.47
CA CYS A 48 2.96 0.30 -5.68
C CYS A 48 3.82 -0.59 -6.58
N LYS A 49 5.14 -0.62 -6.32
CA LYS A 49 6.05 -1.61 -6.87
C LYS A 49 6.68 -2.35 -5.71
N LEU A 50 6.41 -3.64 -5.62
CA LEU A 50 6.86 -4.50 -4.52
C LEU A 50 7.94 -5.46 -4.99
N ARG A 51 8.80 -5.85 -4.05
CA ARG A 51 9.85 -6.85 -4.22
C ARG A 51 9.45 -8.14 -3.51
N ARG A 52 9.64 -9.29 -4.18
CA ARG A 52 9.38 -10.62 -3.60
C ARG A 52 10.22 -10.86 -2.34
N GLY A 53 9.59 -11.50 -1.35
CA GLY A 53 10.21 -11.84 -0.06
C GLY A 53 10.05 -10.76 1.02
N PHE A 54 9.26 -9.71 0.74
CA PHE A 54 8.98 -8.63 1.67
C PHE A 54 7.47 -8.33 1.76
N GLU A 55 6.66 -9.34 1.49
CA GLU A 55 5.23 -9.27 1.60
C GLU A 55 4.80 -9.18 3.07
N PRO A 56 3.68 -8.51 3.39
CA PRO A 56 3.17 -8.47 4.75
C PRO A 56 2.69 -9.85 5.20
N PRO A 57 2.76 -10.15 6.49
CA PRO A 57 2.11 -11.34 7.06
C PRO A 57 0.60 -11.31 6.82
N LYS A 58 -0.07 -12.44 7.06
CA LYS A 58 -1.54 -12.53 7.03
C LYS A 58 -2.14 -11.46 7.94
N HIS A 59 -3.17 -10.75 7.46
CA HIS A 59 -3.82 -9.67 8.22
C HIS A 59 -5.28 -9.51 7.81
N VAL A 60 -5.99 -8.69 8.57
CA VAL A 60 -7.39 -8.34 8.32
C VAL A 60 -7.59 -6.85 8.57
N HIS A 61 -8.30 -6.19 7.67
CA HIS A 61 -8.77 -4.81 7.81
C HIS A 61 -10.21 -4.79 8.30
N SER A 62 -10.50 -4.09 9.39
CA SER A 62 -11.87 -3.94 9.91
C SER A 62 -12.60 -2.72 9.35
N LYS A 63 -11.89 -1.77 8.76
CA LYS A 63 -12.44 -0.51 8.27
C LYS A 63 -12.42 -0.38 6.77
N GLU A 64 -11.33 -0.77 6.13
CA GLU A 64 -11.06 -0.56 4.71
C GLU A 64 -11.30 -1.82 3.89
N GLU A 65 -11.61 -1.62 2.63
CA GLU A 65 -11.52 -2.59 1.55
C GLU A 65 -10.35 -2.20 0.65
N GLU A 66 -9.66 -3.18 0.13
CA GLU A 66 -8.55 -2.96 -0.78
C GLU A 66 -8.87 -3.53 -2.16
N SER A 67 -8.57 -2.76 -3.20
CA SER A 67 -8.70 -3.21 -4.58
C SER A 67 -7.38 -3.02 -5.32
N TYR A 68 -7.03 -3.99 -6.12
CA TYR A 68 -5.76 -4.07 -6.83
C TYR A 68 -5.99 -4.16 -8.33
N VAL A 69 -5.34 -3.29 -9.10
CA VAL A 69 -5.23 -3.43 -10.56
C VAL A 69 -3.78 -3.79 -10.86
N ILE A 70 -3.53 -5.00 -11.31
CA ILE A 70 -2.17 -5.46 -11.58
C ILE A 70 -1.69 -4.85 -12.90
N LEU A 71 -0.55 -4.15 -12.86
CA LEU A 71 0.05 -3.49 -14.02
C LEU A 71 1.20 -4.30 -14.62
N ASP A 72 1.94 -5.01 -13.75
CA ASP A 72 3.09 -5.83 -14.16
C ASP A 72 3.38 -6.92 -13.15
N GLY A 73 3.86 -8.07 -13.63
CA GLY A 73 4.19 -9.23 -12.80
C GLY A 73 2.99 -10.11 -12.44
N GLU A 74 3.24 -11.08 -11.57
CA GLU A 74 2.27 -12.09 -11.11
C GLU A 74 2.28 -12.21 -9.59
N ILE A 75 1.10 -12.34 -8.98
CA ILE A 75 0.86 -12.34 -7.54
C ILE A 75 -0.24 -13.34 -7.20
N ILE A 76 -0.12 -14.01 -6.06
CA ILE A 76 -1.18 -14.87 -5.52
C ILE A 76 -1.70 -14.24 -4.23
N TYR A 77 -3.01 -14.01 -4.17
CA TYR A 77 -3.73 -13.62 -2.96
C TYR A 77 -4.35 -14.88 -2.34
N GLU A 78 -4.24 -14.99 -1.03
CA GLU A 78 -4.83 -16.05 -0.23
C GLU A 78 -5.82 -15.44 0.75
N LEU A 79 -7.11 -15.78 0.61
CA LEU A 79 -8.23 -15.32 1.42
C LEU A 79 -8.90 -16.55 2.02
N GLU A 80 -8.76 -16.77 3.34
CA GLU A 80 -9.27 -17.94 4.03
C GLU A 80 -8.87 -19.26 3.33
N ASP A 81 -9.80 -19.92 2.64
CA ASP A 81 -9.62 -21.17 1.91
C ASP A 81 -9.48 -20.97 0.38
N LYS A 82 -9.50 -19.72 -0.08
CA LYS A 82 -9.42 -19.36 -1.50
C LYS A 82 -8.06 -18.79 -1.87
N SER A 83 -7.64 -19.11 -3.08
CA SER A 83 -6.43 -18.56 -3.70
C SER A 83 -6.78 -17.94 -5.06
N ILE A 84 -6.31 -16.70 -5.28
CA ILE A 84 -6.50 -15.96 -6.52
C ILE A 84 -5.13 -15.72 -7.12
N HIS A 85 -4.86 -16.29 -8.28
CA HIS A 85 -3.67 -15.98 -9.07
C HIS A 85 -4.01 -14.83 -10.02
N ALA A 86 -3.34 -13.69 -9.86
CA ALA A 86 -3.54 -12.49 -10.64
C ALA A 86 -2.25 -12.08 -11.36
N LYS A 87 -2.40 -11.50 -12.55
CA LYS A 87 -1.32 -11.03 -13.42
C LYS A 87 -1.69 -9.68 -14.05
N ALA A 88 -0.78 -9.12 -14.80
CA ALA A 88 -0.99 -7.85 -15.49
C ALA A 88 -2.33 -7.84 -16.28
N GLY A 89 -3.15 -6.82 -16.03
CA GLY A 89 -4.50 -6.64 -16.55
C GLY A 89 -5.61 -7.13 -15.62
N ASP A 90 -5.32 -7.92 -14.61
CA ASP A 90 -6.32 -8.43 -13.67
C ASP A 90 -6.67 -7.39 -12.59
N TYR A 91 -7.91 -7.50 -12.09
CA TYR A 91 -8.42 -6.78 -10.93
C TYR A 91 -8.75 -7.75 -9.82
N VAL A 92 -8.35 -7.42 -8.59
CA VAL A 92 -8.64 -8.20 -7.37
C VAL A 92 -9.25 -7.28 -6.33
N HIS A 93 -10.31 -7.72 -5.67
CA HIS A 93 -10.94 -7.02 -4.55
C HIS A 93 -10.83 -7.85 -3.28
N LEU A 94 -10.31 -7.24 -2.23
CA LEU A 94 -10.18 -7.82 -0.89
C LEU A 94 -11.16 -7.09 0.06
N PRO A 95 -12.28 -7.74 0.44
CA PRO A 95 -13.27 -7.14 1.31
C PRO A 95 -12.73 -6.95 2.73
N ARG A 96 -13.24 -5.94 3.43
CA ARG A 96 -13.00 -5.79 4.88
C ARG A 96 -13.48 -7.01 5.66
N ASN A 97 -12.89 -7.25 6.82
CA ASN A 97 -13.20 -8.36 7.73
C ASN A 97 -12.91 -9.77 7.15
N ILE A 98 -12.26 -9.85 6.00
CA ILE A 98 -11.76 -11.11 5.44
C ILE A 98 -10.25 -11.12 5.59
N SER A 99 -9.73 -12.10 6.34
CA SER A 99 -8.28 -12.22 6.53
C SER A 99 -7.60 -12.66 5.23
N HIS A 100 -6.51 -12.01 4.90
CA HIS A 100 -5.79 -12.28 3.67
C HIS A 100 -4.28 -12.09 3.82
N LYS A 101 -3.56 -12.68 2.91
CA LYS A 101 -2.14 -12.40 2.61
C LYS A 101 -1.93 -12.53 1.11
N PHE A 102 -0.78 -12.09 0.64
CA PHE A 102 -0.36 -12.35 -0.74
C PHE A 102 1.12 -12.72 -0.79
N ARG A 103 1.50 -13.36 -1.88
CA ARG A 103 2.90 -13.63 -2.22
C ARG A 103 3.16 -13.33 -3.68
N LEU A 104 4.30 -12.75 -3.98
CA LEU A 104 4.72 -12.46 -5.34
C LEU A 104 5.28 -13.74 -6.00
N ILE A 105 4.87 -13.99 -7.24
CA ILE A 105 5.46 -15.03 -8.11
C ILE A 105 6.63 -14.43 -8.86
N SER A 106 6.45 -13.26 -9.47
CA SER A 106 7.51 -12.50 -10.10
C SER A 106 8.49 -11.92 -9.07
N GLU A 107 9.70 -11.57 -9.46
CA GLU A 107 10.67 -10.88 -8.58
C GLU A 107 10.16 -9.53 -8.11
N THR A 108 9.41 -8.86 -8.97
CA THR A 108 8.70 -7.63 -8.65
C THR A 108 7.29 -7.66 -9.22
N VAL A 109 6.37 -6.95 -8.56
CA VAL A 109 5.01 -6.72 -9.05
C VAL A 109 4.69 -5.24 -8.92
N THR A 110 4.05 -4.69 -9.95
CA THR A 110 3.52 -3.32 -9.93
C THR A 110 1.99 -3.35 -10.02
N PHE A 111 1.33 -2.62 -9.14
CA PHE A 111 -0.13 -2.50 -9.14
C PHE A 111 -0.60 -1.11 -8.70
N ILE A 112 -1.85 -0.78 -9.03
CA ILE A 112 -2.60 0.28 -8.38
C ILE A 112 -3.33 -0.34 -7.19
N LEU A 113 -3.15 0.25 -6.02
CA LEU A 113 -3.90 -0.06 -4.80
C LEU A 113 -4.92 1.05 -4.57
N ILE A 114 -6.18 0.66 -4.44
CA ILE A 114 -7.29 1.54 -4.07
C ILE A 114 -7.78 1.11 -2.69
N ILE A 115 -7.79 2.04 -1.74
CA ILE A 115 -8.19 1.84 -0.34
C ILE A 115 -9.49 2.60 -0.11
N THR A 116 -10.55 1.94 0.35
CA THR A 116 -11.86 2.55 0.54
C THR A 116 -12.52 2.10 1.86
N PRO A 117 -12.89 3.04 2.77
CA PRO A 117 -12.53 4.45 2.76
C PRO A 117 -11.02 4.66 2.87
N GLY A 118 -10.54 5.87 2.56
CA GLY A 118 -9.14 6.24 2.74
C GLY A 118 -8.76 6.36 4.21
N GLY A 119 -7.45 6.24 4.50
CA GLY A 119 -6.88 6.38 5.84
C GLY A 119 -5.77 5.40 6.13
N PHE A 120 -5.86 4.16 5.66
CA PHE A 120 -4.83 3.15 5.88
C PHE A 120 -3.48 3.49 5.20
N GLU A 121 -3.49 4.25 4.12
CA GLU A 121 -2.27 4.71 3.46
C GLU A 121 -1.35 5.52 4.38
N GLN A 122 -1.87 6.04 5.50
CA GLN A 122 -1.08 6.69 6.55
C GLN A 122 0.02 5.78 7.07
N LEU A 123 -0.23 4.47 7.19
CA LEU A 123 0.79 3.49 7.60
C LEU A 123 2.00 3.54 6.68
N PHE A 124 1.76 3.49 5.38
CA PHE A 124 2.85 3.53 4.39
C PHE A 124 3.58 4.87 4.40
N TRP A 125 2.87 5.96 4.63
CA TRP A 125 3.47 7.28 4.74
C TRP A 125 4.39 7.41 5.96
N GLU A 126 3.91 7.04 7.15
CA GLU A 126 4.64 7.22 8.40
C GLU A 126 5.89 6.32 8.49
N PHE A 127 5.81 5.08 7.97
CA PHE A 127 6.90 4.11 8.05
C PHE A 127 7.78 4.06 6.79
N SER A 128 7.80 5.13 6.00
CA SER A 128 8.61 5.25 4.80
C SER A 128 9.46 6.53 4.80
N ARG A 129 10.39 6.62 3.87
CA ARG A 129 11.18 7.83 3.62
C ARG A 129 10.95 8.34 2.20
N PRO A 130 11.16 9.64 1.91
CA PRO A 130 11.05 10.16 0.54
C PRO A 130 11.92 9.34 -0.43
N ALA A 131 11.37 9.03 -1.59
CA ALA A 131 12.11 8.37 -2.65
C ALA A 131 13.08 9.37 -3.31
N GLU A 132 14.28 8.89 -3.61
CA GLU A 132 15.30 9.69 -4.30
C GLU A 132 15.18 9.60 -5.83
N TYR A 133 14.52 8.53 -6.30
CA TYR A 133 14.22 8.29 -7.72
C TYR A 133 12.99 7.39 -7.87
N MET A 134 12.43 7.32 -9.07
CA MET A 134 11.17 6.66 -9.38
C MET A 134 11.30 5.14 -9.59
N ASP A 135 11.95 4.44 -8.65
CA ASP A 135 12.07 2.98 -8.65
C ASP A 135 12.34 2.44 -7.23
N LEU A 136 12.46 1.12 -7.12
CA LEU A 136 12.78 0.40 -5.89
C LEU A 136 14.13 0.85 -5.30
N PRO A 137 14.21 1.03 -3.97
CA PRO A 137 15.48 1.30 -3.30
C PRO A 137 16.40 0.08 -3.33
N PRO A 138 17.68 0.25 -2.98
CA PRO A 138 18.54 -0.87 -2.59
C PRO A 138 17.88 -1.66 -1.44
N VAL A 139 18.07 -2.98 -1.43
CA VAL A 139 17.54 -3.82 -0.34
C VAL A 139 18.24 -3.43 0.97
N PRO A 140 17.49 -3.10 2.03
CA PRO A 140 18.06 -2.78 3.33
C PRO A 140 18.89 -3.96 3.87
N THR A 141 20.10 -3.69 4.34
CA THR A 141 20.98 -4.70 4.94
C THR A 141 20.78 -4.86 6.44
N ALA A 142 20.20 -3.87 7.08
CA ALA A 142 19.89 -3.89 8.51
C ALA A 142 18.38 -4.05 8.74
N LYS A 143 18.02 -4.82 9.76
CA LYS A 143 16.63 -4.89 10.24
C LYS A 143 16.29 -3.61 10.99
N PRO A 144 15.05 -3.09 10.87
CA PRO A 144 14.58 -2.00 11.70
C PRO A 144 14.68 -2.37 13.21
N PRO A 145 14.88 -1.40 14.09
CA PRO A 145 14.89 -1.64 15.53
C PRO A 145 13.51 -2.08 16.04
N LYS A 146 13.48 -2.67 17.24
CA LYS A 146 12.24 -3.20 17.84
C LYS A 146 11.15 -2.12 17.98
N GLU A 147 11.55 -0.93 18.35
CA GLU A 147 10.67 0.24 18.54
C GLU A 147 9.92 0.64 17.25
N PHE A 148 10.52 0.39 16.09
CA PHE A 148 9.89 0.61 14.79
C PHE A 148 8.69 -0.34 14.61
N PHE A 149 8.86 -1.62 14.92
CA PHE A 149 7.78 -2.59 14.81
C PHE A 149 6.68 -2.36 15.84
N GLU A 150 7.03 -1.99 17.07
CA GLU A 150 6.07 -1.64 18.12
C GLU A 150 5.25 -0.37 17.74
N ALA A 151 5.88 0.61 17.10
CA ALA A 151 5.18 1.79 16.62
C ALA A 151 4.24 1.45 15.46
N MET A 152 4.68 0.59 14.54
CA MET A 152 3.85 0.11 13.41
C MET A 152 2.65 -0.70 13.92
N GLU A 153 2.83 -1.57 14.91
CA GLU A 153 1.75 -2.34 15.53
C GLU A 153 0.70 -1.42 16.16
N ARG A 154 1.12 -0.43 16.95
CA ARG A 154 0.20 0.57 17.53
C ARG A 154 -0.58 1.35 16.47
N LEU A 155 0.05 1.68 15.35
CA LEU A 155 -0.66 2.35 14.26
C LEU A 155 -1.63 1.40 13.55
N ASN A 156 -1.24 0.16 13.30
CA ASN A 156 -2.14 -0.86 12.76
C ASN A 156 -3.39 -1.03 13.63
N GLU A 157 -3.25 -1.16 14.94
CA GLU A 157 -4.39 -1.24 15.87
C GLU A 157 -5.31 -0.02 15.76
N LYS A 158 -4.73 1.19 15.75
CA LYS A 158 -5.49 2.45 15.58
C LYS A 158 -6.23 2.48 14.24
N LEU A 159 -5.62 1.99 13.18
CA LEU A 159 -6.21 1.90 11.85
C LEU A 159 -7.21 0.74 11.72
N GLY A 160 -7.29 -0.16 12.68
CA GLY A 160 -8.20 -1.30 12.68
C GLY A 160 -7.68 -2.50 11.89
N VAL A 161 -6.35 -2.62 11.79
CA VAL A 161 -5.68 -3.75 11.15
C VAL A 161 -5.15 -4.71 12.20
N THR A 162 -5.50 -5.98 12.06
CA THR A 162 -4.96 -7.06 12.92
C THR A 162 -4.01 -7.93 12.10
N MET A 163 -2.77 -8.05 12.58
CA MET A 163 -1.73 -8.87 11.96
C MET A 163 -1.72 -10.26 12.58
N PHE A 164 -1.49 -11.29 11.77
CA PHE A 164 -1.31 -12.69 12.20
C PHE A 164 0.09 -13.16 11.78
N PRO A 165 1.15 -12.84 12.56
CA PRO A 165 2.50 -13.27 12.23
C PRO A 165 2.57 -14.79 12.15
N GLU A 166 3.24 -15.32 11.15
CA GLU A 166 3.53 -16.75 11.08
C GLU A 166 4.52 -17.11 12.18
N LEU A 167 4.22 -18.18 12.96
CA LEU A 167 5.04 -18.70 14.05
C LEU A 167 6.34 -19.32 13.52
#